data_3e612f1a84e4c4adb534d3c1c54c7813
#
_entry.id   3e612f1a84e4c4adb534d3c1c54c7813
#
_cell.length_a   1.000
_cell.length_b   1.000
_cell.length_c   1.000
_cell.angle_alpha   90.00
_cell.angle_beta   90.00
_cell.angle_gamma   90.00
#
_symmetry.space_group_name_H-M   'P 1'
#
loop_
_entity.id
_entity.type
_entity.pdbx_description
1 polymer ?
#
loop_
_entity_poly.entity_id
_entity_poly.type
_entity_poly.pdbx_seq_one_letter_code
_entity_poly.pdbx_strand_id
1 'polypeptide(L)'
;SRRRHTRYISVTGVQTCALPISRWLTGIEIHPAAKIGHRLFVDHGMGVVIGETAEIGNDVTLYQGVVLGGTSLEQGKRHPTLGNGVIVGAGAKVLGPVIVGDGARIGSNAVVLKNVTPGVTMVGVPALPVVRAPAKSRADFCAYGQDPDLPDPVARALDGLCSDVVAMRARIAELEGQVTALRAQGEPDGVAMLGRAKTALELAKGDRP
;
A
#
# COMPACT_ATOMS: atom_id res chain seq x y z
N SER A 1 26.97 -30.96 -14.83
CA SER A 1 26.36 -29.80 -14.20
C SER A 1 26.76 -29.74 -12.73
N ARG A 2 27.83 -29.01 -12.39
CA ARG A 2 28.32 -28.83 -11.02
C ARG A 2 27.45 -27.76 -10.36
N ARG A 3 26.62 -28.16 -9.43
CA ARG A 3 25.95 -27.25 -8.51
C ARG A 3 27.02 -26.52 -7.71
N ARG A 4 27.19 -25.22 -7.95
CA ARG A 4 27.99 -24.34 -7.11
C ARG A 4 27.30 -24.24 -5.76
N HIS A 5 27.85 -24.87 -4.75
CA HIS A 5 27.47 -24.59 -3.37
C HIS A 5 27.83 -23.15 -3.07
N THR A 6 26.84 -22.32 -3.05
CA THR A 6 26.95 -20.96 -2.55
C THR A 6 27.24 -21.03 -1.07
N ARG A 7 28.30 -20.34 -0.65
CA ARG A 7 28.63 -20.14 0.75
C ARG A 7 27.45 -19.40 1.41
N TYR A 8 26.54 -20.16 1.98
CA TYR A 8 25.80 -19.62 3.11
C TYR A 8 26.84 -19.31 4.18
N ILE A 9 26.77 -18.11 4.78
CA ILE A 9 27.42 -17.82 6.04
C ILE A 9 27.08 -19.03 6.91
N SER A 10 28.09 -19.79 7.34
CA SER A 10 27.90 -21.13 7.88
C SER A 10 26.98 -21.09 9.09
N VAL A 11 25.71 -21.37 8.84
CA VAL A 11 24.76 -21.67 9.91
C VAL A 11 25.26 -22.99 10.50
N THR A 12 25.73 -22.94 11.73
CA THR A 12 26.19 -24.16 12.42
C THR A 12 25.02 -25.12 12.56
N GLY A 13 25.28 -26.43 12.64
CA GLY A 13 24.24 -27.44 12.83
C GLY A 13 23.34 -27.15 14.04
N VAL A 14 23.88 -26.53 15.10
CA VAL A 14 23.11 -26.07 16.27
C VAL A 14 22.10 -24.99 15.89
N GLN A 15 22.45 -24.02 15.05
CA GLN A 15 21.55 -22.99 14.59
C GLN A 15 20.42 -23.57 13.75
N THR A 16 20.72 -24.54 12.88
CA THR A 16 19.70 -25.22 12.05
C THR A 16 18.67 -25.96 12.88
N CYS A 17 19.07 -26.54 14.03
CA CYS A 17 18.12 -27.21 14.93
C CYS A 17 17.38 -26.21 15.86
N ALA A 18 18.06 -25.15 16.32
CA ALA A 18 17.49 -24.20 17.27
C ALA A 18 16.36 -23.36 16.66
N LEU A 19 16.43 -23.00 15.38
CA LEU A 19 15.42 -22.19 14.71
C LEU A 19 14.03 -22.83 14.68
N PRO A 20 13.85 -24.08 14.21
CA PRO A 20 12.55 -24.74 14.22
C PRO A 20 11.99 -24.90 15.64
N ILE A 21 12.85 -25.18 16.63
CA ILE A 21 12.45 -25.32 18.03
C ILE A 21 12.01 -23.97 18.58
N SER A 22 12.76 -22.90 18.35
CA SER A 22 12.40 -21.55 18.77
C SER A 22 11.07 -21.13 18.14
N ARG A 23 10.91 -21.35 16.83
CA ARG A 23 9.65 -21.06 16.14
C ARG A 23 8.47 -21.86 16.69
N TRP A 24 8.68 -23.14 16.97
CA TRP A 24 7.64 -23.99 17.53
C TRP A 24 7.21 -23.54 18.93
N LEU A 25 8.18 -23.14 19.78
CA LEU A 25 7.91 -22.68 21.16
C LEU A 25 7.31 -21.28 21.22
N THR A 26 7.77 -20.35 20.39
CA THR A 26 7.47 -18.91 20.49
C THR A 26 6.57 -18.39 19.38
N GLY A 27 6.46 -19.13 18.28
CA GLY A 27 5.83 -18.64 17.05
C GLY A 27 6.62 -17.54 16.34
N ILE A 28 7.89 -17.28 16.74
CA ILE A 28 8.75 -16.24 16.16
C ILE A 28 9.85 -16.91 15.35
N GLU A 29 10.08 -16.43 14.13
CA GLU A 29 11.14 -16.86 13.25
C GLU A 29 12.13 -15.73 13.01
N ILE A 30 13.37 -15.88 13.48
CA ILE A 30 14.45 -14.92 13.24
C ILE A 30 15.60 -15.65 12.58
N HIS A 31 15.92 -15.28 11.34
CA HIS A 31 17.04 -15.90 10.63
C HIS A 31 18.37 -15.52 11.31
N PRO A 32 19.30 -16.48 11.55
CA PRO A 32 20.53 -16.21 12.29
C PRO A 32 21.48 -15.21 11.62
N ALA A 33 21.36 -14.99 10.32
CA ALA A 33 22.15 -14.03 9.58
C ALA A 33 21.55 -12.62 9.60
N ALA A 34 20.36 -12.43 10.18
CA ALA A 34 19.79 -11.10 10.35
C ALA A 34 20.65 -10.24 11.27
N LYS A 35 20.84 -9.00 10.89
CA LYS A 35 21.59 -8.03 11.70
C LYS A 35 20.61 -7.23 12.54
N ILE A 36 20.74 -7.33 13.86
CA ILE A 36 19.82 -6.68 14.80
C ILE A 36 20.62 -5.78 15.73
N GLY A 37 20.22 -4.52 15.78
CA GLY A 37 20.80 -3.52 16.69
C GLY A 37 20.34 -3.73 18.14
N HIS A 38 20.58 -2.72 18.96
CA HIS A 38 20.27 -2.79 20.39
C HIS A 38 18.80 -2.47 20.68
N ARG A 39 18.27 -3.05 21.75
CA ARG A 39 16.92 -2.75 22.29
C ARG A 39 15.78 -2.99 21.28
N LEU A 40 15.91 -4.07 20.47
CA LEU A 40 14.75 -4.56 19.72
C LEU A 40 13.70 -5.03 20.72
N PHE A 41 12.50 -4.49 20.62
CA PHE A 41 11.33 -4.91 21.39
C PHE A 41 10.33 -5.60 20.49
N VAL A 42 9.95 -6.83 20.86
CA VAL A 42 8.93 -7.61 20.12
C VAL A 42 7.76 -7.82 21.06
N ASP A 43 6.65 -7.16 20.78
CA ASP A 43 5.44 -7.27 21.57
C ASP A 43 4.48 -8.28 20.94
N HIS A 44 3.93 -9.20 21.77
CA HIS A 44 3.03 -10.27 21.32
C HIS A 44 3.58 -11.09 20.13
N GLY A 45 4.84 -11.42 20.11
CA GLY A 45 5.68 -11.84 18.97
C GLY A 45 5.17 -12.96 18.05
N MET A 46 4.02 -13.59 18.31
CA MET A 46 3.49 -14.68 17.48
C MET A 46 3.40 -14.29 16.00
N GLY A 47 3.98 -15.12 15.13
CA GLY A 47 3.96 -14.91 13.68
C GLY A 47 4.93 -13.83 13.17
N VAL A 48 5.83 -13.32 14.00
CA VAL A 48 6.91 -12.44 13.56
C VAL A 48 7.93 -13.27 12.75
N VAL A 49 8.29 -12.75 11.57
CA VAL A 49 9.30 -13.36 10.70
C VAL A 49 10.33 -12.31 10.31
N ILE A 50 11.60 -12.56 10.63
CA ILE A 50 12.74 -11.73 10.27
C ILE A 50 13.65 -12.52 9.33
N GLY A 51 13.70 -12.10 8.06
CA GLY A 51 14.43 -12.80 7.00
C GLY A 51 15.96 -12.65 7.08
N GLU A 52 16.67 -13.45 6.31
CA GLU A 52 18.13 -13.65 6.32
C GLU A 52 18.93 -12.34 6.22
N THR A 53 18.61 -11.47 5.27
CA THR A 53 19.37 -10.25 5.01
C THR A 53 18.70 -9.01 5.59
N ALA A 54 17.78 -9.19 6.54
CA ALA A 54 17.17 -8.08 7.25
C ALA A 54 18.21 -7.38 8.13
N GLU A 55 18.10 -6.06 8.18
CA GLU A 55 18.91 -5.21 9.06
C GLU A 55 17.97 -4.36 9.88
N ILE A 56 18.14 -4.36 11.19
CA ILE A 56 17.28 -3.68 12.15
C ILE A 56 18.14 -2.77 13.00
N GLY A 57 17.82 -1.48 13.03
CA GLY A 57 18.50 -0.49 13.84
C GLY A 57 18.24 -0.64 15.35
N ASN A 58 18.52 0.40 16.10
CA ASN A 58 18.32 0.42 17.54
C ASN A 58 16.89 0.89 17.88
N ASP A 59 16.39 0.50 19.06
CA ASP A 59 15.10 0.95 19.62
C ASP A 59 13.90 0.67 18.70
N VAL A 60 13.95 -0.43 17.93
CA VAL A 60 12.89 -0.83 17.03
C VAL A 60 11.84 -1.64 17.79
N THR A 61 10.56 -1.36 17.50
CA THR A 61 9.43 -2.10 18.05
C THR A 61 8.71 -2.86 16.94
N LEU A 62 8.52 -4.16 17.12
CA LEU A 62 7.75 -5.02 16.22
C LEU A 62 6.57 -5.63 16.97
N TYR A 63 5.40 -5.64 16.36
CA TYR A 63 4.23 -6.30 16.89
C TYR A 63 4.00 -7.67 16.23
N GLN A 64 3.03 -8.43 16.73
CA GLN A 64 2.68 -9.77 16.24
C GLN A 64 2.43 -9.79 14.73
N GLY A 65 2.81 -10.89 14.08
CA GLY A 65 2.55 -11.11 12.66
C GLY A 65 3.31 -10.21 11.70
N VAL A 66 4.27 -9.42 12.19
CA VAL A 66 5.16 -8.62 11.34
C VAL A 66 6.05 -9.52 10.53
N VAL A 67 6.19 -9.24 9.23
CA VAL A 67 7.09 -9.96 8.35
C VAL A 67 8.07 -8.98 7.70
N LEU A 68 9.36 -9.19 7.95
CA LEU A 68 10.46 -8.56 7.24
C LEU A 68 10.94 -9.54 6.16
N GLY A 69 10.24 -9.57 5.03
CA GLY A 69 10.33 -10.59 3.99
C GLY A 69 11.12 -10.16 2.76
N GLY A 70 11.58 -11.15 2.00
CA GLY A 70 12.17 -10.95 0.68
C GLY A 70 11.14 -11.09 -0.44
N THR A 71 11.39 -10.43 -1.57
CA THR A 71 10.58 -10.56 -2.79
C THR A 71 11.30 -11.31 -3.92
N SER A 72 12.53 -11.74 -3.69
CA SER A 72 13.35 -12.47 -4.66
C SER A 72 13.98 -13.70 -4.03
N LEU A 73 14.23 -14.72 -4.85
CA LEU A 73 15.01 -15.89 -4.49
C LEU A 73 16.51 -15.71 -4.79
N GLU A 74 16.88 -14.60 -5.40
CA GLU A 74 18.29 -14.31 -5.70
C GLU A 74 19.09 -14.08 -4.43
N GLN A 75 20.38 -14.40 -4.52
CA GLN A 75 21.31 -14.15 -3.42
C GLN A 75 21.63 -12.66 -3.33
N GLY A 76 21.80 -12.18 -2.11
CA GLY A 76 22.10 -10.79 -1.83
C GLY A 76 21.05 -10.12 -0.94
N LYS A 77 21.10 -8.80 -0.87
CA LYS A 77 20.15 -8.01 -0.09
C LYS A 77 18.76 -8.11 -0.70
N ARG A 78 17.87 -8.84 -0.02
CA ARG A 78 16.47 -9.05 -0.45
C ARG A 78 15.44 -8.81 0.65
N HIS A 79 15.91 -8.52 1.86
CA HIS A 79 15.07 -8.21 3.00
C HIS A 79 15.26 -6.75 3.42
N PRO A 80 14.30 -6.16 4.14
CA PRO A 80 14.33 -4.74 4.46
C PRO A 80 15.43 -4.34 5.44
N THR A 81 15.72 -3.04 5.42
CA THR A 81 16.53 -2.35 6.43
C THR A 81 15.63 -1.39 7.19
N LEU A 82 15.55 -1.56 8.51
CA LEU A 82 14.84 -0.65 9.41
C LEU A 82 15.84 0.26 10.10
N GLY A 83 15.58 1.54 10.09
CA GLY A 83 16.34 2.53 10.84
C GLY A 83 16.09 2.47 12.34
N ASN A 84 16.60 3.44 13.09
CA ASN A 84 16.45 3.51 14.53
C ASN A 84 15.05 4.02 14.92
N GLY A 85 14.51 3.53 16.04
CA GLY A 85 13.24 3.98 16.58
C GLY A 85 12.03 3.70 15.69
N VAL A 86 12.15 2.78 14.72
CA VAL A 86 11.05 2.38 13.84
C VAL A 86 10.03 1.56 14.62
N ILE A 87 8.75 1.81 14.39
CA ILE A 87 7.64 1.05 14.96
C ILE A 87 6.89 0.36 13.83
N VAL A 88 6.75 -0.97 13.90
CA VAL A 88 6.04 -1.76 12.90
C VAL A 88 4.82 -2.41 13.54
N GLY A 89 3.64 -1.94 13.15
CA GLY A 89 2.35 -2.37 13.68
C GLY A 89 2.01 -3.82 13.36
N ALA A 90 1.05 -4.36 14.11
CA ALA A 90 0.66 -5.76 14.03
C ALA A 90 0.27 -6.18 12.60
N GLY A 91 0.73 -7.36 12.20
CA GLY A 91 0.40 -7.91 10.89
C GLY A 91 1.03 -7.19 9.70
N ALA A 92 1.80 -6.12 9.89
CA ALA A 92 2.42 -5.39 8.78
C ALA A 92 3.47 -6.26 8.05
N LYS A 93 3.58 -6.06 6.74
CA LYS A 93 4.52 -6.74 5.87
C LYS A 93 5.44 -5.71 5.23
N VAL A 94 6.74 -5.80 5.51
CA VAL A 94 7.77 -4.99 4.84
C VAL A 94 8.52 -5.92 3.91
N LEU A 95 8.39 -5.74 2.62
CA LEU A 95 8.82 -6.72 1.63
C LEU A 95 9.83 -6.15 0.65
N GLY A 96 10.90 -6.91 0.42
CA GLY A 96 11.99 -6.58 -0.49
C GLY A 96 13.11 -5.77 0.18
N PRO A 97 14.12 -5.35 -0.58
CA PRO A 97 15.29 -4.63 -0.06
C PRO A 97 14.98 -3.14 0.18
N VAL A 98 13.82 -2.87 0.78
CA VAL A 98 13.36 -1.50 1.08
C VAL A 98 14.04 -0.95 2.32
N ILE A 99 14.21 0.35 2.36
CA ILE A 99 14.76 1.09 3.50
C ILE A 99 13.63 1.83 4.20
N VAL A 100 13.46 1.59 5.49
CA VAL A 100 12.54 2.31 6.36
C VAL A 100 13.37 3.25 7.22
N GLY A 101 13.19 4.56 7.03
CA GLY A 101 13.98 5.59 7.71
C GLY A 101 13.72 5.67 9.21
N ASP A 102 14.62 6.32 9.92
CA ASP A 102 14.57 6.48 11.38
C ASP A 102 13.24 7.07 11.86
N GLY A 103 12.71 6.54 12.95
CA GLY A 103 11.47 7.02 13.56
C GLY A 103 10.21 6.85 12.74
N ALA A 104 10.28 6.15 11.58
CA ALA A 104 9.11 5.87 10.77
C ALA A 104 8.15 4.91 11.49
N ARG A 105 6.88 5.01 11.17
CA ARG A 105 5.82 4.18 11.73
C ARG A 105 5.08 3.46 10.63
N ILE A 106 4.98 2.16 10.75
CA ILE A 106 4.22 1.32 9.82
C ILE A 106 2.94 0.89 10.53
N GLY A 107 1.81 1.27 9.98
CA GLY A 107 0.49 0.93 10.53
C GLY A 107 0.21 -0.57 10.46
N SER A 108 -0.76 -1.02 11.25
CA SER A 108 -1.16 -2.42 11.29
C SER A 108 -1.65 -2.90 9.93
N ASN A 109 -1.30 -4.14 9.58
CA ASN A 109 -1.64 -4.78 8.31
C ASN A 109 -1.19 -4.00 7.06
N ALA A 110 -0.35 -2.99 7.20
CA ALA A 110 0.20 -2.28 6.05
C ALA A 110 1.19 -3.16 5.27
N VAL A 111 1.21 -3.01 3.93
CA VAL A 111 2.15 -3.71 3.05
C VAL A 111 3.09 -2.71 2.40
N VAL A 112 4.32 -2.64 2.91
CA VAL A 112 5.35 -1.71 2.46
C VAL A 112 6.19 -2.38 1.36
N LEU A 113 6.19 -1.76 0.19
CA LEU A 113 6.90 -2.23 -1.01
C LEU A 113 7.90 -1.19 -1.55
N LYS A 114 7.98 -0.01 -0.92
CA LYS A 114 8.84 1.10 -1.34
C LYS A 114 9.56 1.68 -0.13
N ASN A 115 10.65 2.38 -0.38
CA ASN A 115 11.39 3.07 0.67
C ASN A 115 10.50 4.07 1.42
N VAL A 116 10.71 4.16 2.72
CA VAL A 116 9.96 5.03 3.64
C VAL A 116 10.91 6.09 4.18
N THR A 117 10.55 7.34 4.03
CA THR A 117 11.33 8.47 4.57
C THR A 117 11.28 8.50 6.10
N PRO A 118 12.33 9.03 6.78
CA PRO A 118 12.32 9.13 8.23
C PRO A 118 11.10 9.87 8.79
N GLY A 119 10.59 9.41 9.93
CA GLY A 119 9.49 10.03 10.66
C GLY A 119 8.11 9.90 10.04
N VAL A 120 8.00 9.29 8.86
CA VAL A 120 6.71 9.15 8.14
C VAL A 120 5.90 7.97 8.69
N THR A 121 4.59 8.14 8.75
CA THR A 121 3.66 7.05 9.02
C THR A 121 3.12 6.49 7.71
N MET A 122 3.23 5.18 7.53
CA MET A 122 2.74 4.45 6.35
C MET A 122 1.55 3.57 6.74
N VAL A 123 0.48 3.58 5.94
CA VAL A 123 -0.72 2.75 6.17
C VAL A 123 -1.29 2.20 4.87
N GLY A 124 -2.01 1.09 4.95
CA GLY A 124 -2.76 0.52 3.82
C GLY A 124 -2.02 -0.55 3.01
N VAL A 125 -2.68 -1.05 1.96
CA VAL A 125 -2.20 -2.10 1.06
C VAL A 125 -2.47 -1.65 -0.40
N PRO A 126 -1.44 -1.22 -1.15
CA PRO A 126 -0.07 -0.95 -0.73
C PRO A 126 0.01 0.22 0.26
N ALA A 127 1.05 0.21 1.12
CA ALA A 127 1.22 1.27 2.11
C ALA A 127 1.54 2.62 1.46
N LEU A 128 0.79 3.63 1.88
CA LEU A 128 0.93 5.02 1.46
C LEU A 128 1.26 5.91 2.66
N PRO A 129 2.01 7.00 2.46
CA PRO A 129 2.32 7.93 3.53
C PRO A 129 1.04 8.66 3.99
N VAL A 130 0.84 8.71 5.31
CA VAL A 130 -0.18 9.56 5.89
C VAL A 130 0.35 10.97 5.98
N VAL A 131 -0.24 11.90 5.23
CA VAL A 131 0.06 13.33 5.36
C VAL A 131 -0.61 13.80 6.65
N ARG A 132 0.19 13.88 7.71
CA ARG A 132 -0.28 14.41 8.99
C ARG A 132 -0.27 15.94 8.90
N ALA A 133 -1.41 16.57 9.12
CA ALA A 133 -1.41 17.98 9.50
C ALA A 133 -0.57 18.14 10.78
N PRO A 134 0.18 19.23 10.99
CA PRO A 134 1.10 19.36 12.10
C PRO A 134 0.31 19.23 13.41
N ALA A 135 0.41 18.08 14.05
CA ALA A 135 -0.21 17.82 15.33
C ALA A 135 0.68 18.39 16.42
N LYS A 136 0.05 19.12 17.34
CA LYS A 136 0.66 19.58 18.60
C LYS A 136 1.34 18.40 19.29
N SER A 137 2.60 18.62 19.71
CA SER A 137 3.41 17.63 20.41
C SER A 137 2.67 17.04 21.62
N ARG A 138 2.28 15.79 21.52
CA ARG A 138 1.96 14.98 22.69
C ARG A 138 3.06 13.93 22.83
N ALA A 139 3.86 14.09 23.86
CA ALA A 139 4.91 13.18 24.29
C ALA A 139 4.32 12.04 25.15
N ASP A 140 3.10 11.61 24.91
CA ASP A 140 2.48 10.53 25.67
C ASP A 140 2.42 9.25 24.86
N PHE A 141 2.86 8.18 25.45
CA PHE A 141 2.69 6.83 24.98
C PHE A 141 1.19 6.59 24.70
N CYS A 142 0.82 6.47 23.43
CA CYS A 142 -0.51 6.07 23.05
C CYS A 142 -0.51 4.56 22.83
N ALA A 143 -1.22 3.84 23.65
CA ALA A 143 -1.39 2.40 23.50
C ALA A 143 -1.96 2.09 22.11
N TYR A 144 -1.52 0.97 21.55
CA TYR A 144 -1.91 0.49 20.24
C TYR A 144 -3.43 0.63 19.99
N GLY A 145 -3.79 1.33 18.93
CA GLY A 145 -5.19 1.46 18.49
C GLY A 145 -6.06 2.51 19.19
N GLN A 146 -5.50 3.36 20.05
CA GLN A 146 -6.26 4.37 20.80
C GLN A 146 -5.94 5.83 20.40
N ASP A 147 -5.39 6.07 19.22
CA ASP A 147 -5.25 7.45 18.71
C ASP A 147 -6.57 7.85 18.01
N PRO A 148 -7.45 8.63 18.64
CA PRO A 148 -8.73 9.06 18.06
C PRO A 148 -8.54 9.98 16.86
N ASP A 149 -7.33 10.52 16.66
CA ASP A 149 -6.99 11.42 15.56
C ASP A 149 -6.32 10.67 14.39
N LEU A 150 -6.25 9.35 14.41
CA LEU A 150 -5.77 8.58 13.26
C LEU A 150 -6.84 8.61 12.16
N PRO A 151 -6.64 9.38 11.09
CA PRO A 151 -7.65 9.44 10.05
C PRO A 151 -7.73 8.09 9.36
N ASP A 152 -8.88 7.47 9.44
CA ASP A 152 -9.20 6.21 8.75
C ASP A 152 -8.96 6.39 7.23
N PRO A 153 -8.03 5.62 6.63
CA PRO A 153 -7.78 5.70 5.19
C PRO A 153 -9.02 5.35 4.35
N VAL A 154 -9.90 4.49 4.88
CA VAL A 154 -11.15 4.10 4.21
C VAL A 154 -12.15 5.25 4.27
N ALA A 155 -12.30 5.90 5.42
CA ALA A 155 -13.15 7.08 5.57
C ALA A 155 -12.70 8.20 4.62
N ARG A 156 -11.39 8.47 4.52
CA ARG A 156 -10.86 9.46 3.56
C ARG A 156 -11.10 9.09 2.10
N ALA A 157 -10.93 7.84 1.74
CA ALA A 157 -11.21 7.38 0.38
C ALA A 157 -12.69 7.51 0.05
N LEU A 158 -13.58 7.22 1.02
CA LEU A 158 -15.01 7.41 0.88
C LEU A 158 -15.38 8.89 0.76
N ASP A 159 -14.81 9.76 1.58
CA ASP A 159 -15.01 11.21 1.49
C ASP A 159 -14.56 11.77 0.13
N GLY A 160 -13.42 11.30 -0.37
CA GLY A 160 -12.94 11.62 -1.71
C GLY A 160 -13.92 11.17 -2.79
N LEU A 161 -14.38 9.94 -2.76
CA LEU A 161 -15.37 9.41 -3.70
C LEU A 161 -16.71 10.15 -3.61
N CYS A 162 -17.18 10.47 -2.41
CA CYS A 162 -18.39 11.26 -2.21
C CYS A 162 -18.25 12.65 -2.84
N SER A 163 -17.11 13.31 -2.65
CA SER A 163 -16.81 14.60 -3.25
C SER A 163 -16.80 14.54 -4.78
N ASP A 164 -16.18 13.51 -5.35
CA ASP A 164 -16.14 13.28 -6.80
C ASP A 164 -17.55 13.02 -7.36
N VAL A 165 -18.37 12.22 -6.67
CA VAL A 165 -19.75 11.96 -7.07
C VAL A 165 -20.58 13.24 -7.06
N VAL A 166 -20.42 14.10 -6.05
CA VAL A 166 -21.10 15.39 -5.99
C VAL A 166 -20.67 16.30 -7.15
N ALA A 167 -19.37 16.39 -7.43
CA ALA A 167 -18.84 17.17 -8.53
C ALA A 167 -19.34 16.66 -9.90
N MET A 168 -19.35 15.33 -10.10
CA MET A 168 -19.88 14.73 -11.33
C MET A 168 -21.37 14.99 -11.51
N ARG A 169 -22.18 14.90 -10.45
CA ARG A 169 -23.61 15.22 -10.50
C ARG A 169 -23.86 16.68 -10.89
N ALA A 170 -23.09 17.62 -10.30
CA ALA A 170 -23.17 19.02 -10.67
C ALA A 170 -22.84 19.26 -12.15
N ARG A 171 -21.79 18.57 -12.64
CA ARG A 171 -21.39 18.67 -14.05
C ARG A 171 -22.42 18.07 -14.99
N ILE A 172 -23.05 16.94 -14.62
CA ILE A 172 -24.13 16.35 -15.39
C ILE A 172 -25.31 17.32 -15.49
N ALA A 173 -25.76 17.92 -14.38
CA ALA A 173 -26.84 18.88 -14.37
C ALA A 173 -26.53 20.12 -15.23
N GLU A 174 -25.29 20.61 -15.20
CA GLU A 174 -24.83 21.69 -16.07
C GLU A 174 -24.92 21.33 -17.56
N LEU A 175 -24.41 20.12 -17.90
CA LEU A 175 -24.44 19.62 -19.30
C LEU A 175 -25.86 19.36 -19.77
N GLU A 176 -26.75 18.83 -18.94
CA GLU A 176 -28.17 18.66 -19.25
C GLU A 176 -28.85 20.02 -19.51
N GLY A 177 -28.51 21.03 -18.70
CA GLY A 177 -28.96 22.40 -18.94
C GLY A 177 -28.46 22.96 -20.27
N GLN A 178 -27.21 22.79 -20.61
CA GLN A 178 -26.63 23.20 -21.90
C GLN A 178 -27.28 22.46 -23.08
N VAL A 179 -27.48 21.16 -22.97
CA VAL A 179 -28.16 20.35 -24.00
C VAL A 179 -29.62 20.84 -24.20
N THR A 180 -30.30 21.11 -23.10
CA THR A 180 -31.69 21.63 -23.16
C THR A 180 -31.74 23.02 -23.80
N ALA A 181 -30.81 23.91 -23.44
CA ALA A 181 -30.68 25.22 -24.04
C ALA A 181 -30.36 25.16 -25.54
N LEU A 182 -29.42 24.28 -25.93
CA LEU A 182 -29.09 24.06 -27.33
C LEU A 182 -30.26 23.48 -28.13
N ARG A 183 -31.02 22.54 -27.53
CA ARG A 183 -32.25 22.04 -28.16
C ARG A 183 -33.33 23.11 -28.30
N ALA A 184 -33.41 24.05 -27.38
CA ALA A 184 -34.34 25.16 -27.47
C ALA A 184 -33.89 26.25 -28.47
N GLN A 185 -32.60 26.42 -28.69
CA GLN A 185 -32.00 27.36 -29.66
C GLN A 185 -31.72 26.71 -31.02
N GLY A 186 -31.61 25.40 -31.06
CA GLY A 186 -31.36 24.66 -32.27
C GLY A 186 -32.61 24.45 -33.07
N GLU A 187 -32.56 25.02 -34.25
CA GLU A 187 -33.43 24.82 -35.38
C GLU A 187 -34.18 23.47 -35.37
N PRO A 188 -35.44 23.49 -35.77
CA PRO A 188 -36.13 22.28 -36.16
C PRO A 188 -35.42 21.79 -37.43
N ASP A 189 -34.77 20.65 -37.43
CA ASP A 189 -34.55 19.95 -38.71
C ASP A 189 -33.26 19.19 -38.94
N GLY A 190 -32.57 18.77 -37.93
CA GLY A 190 -31.61 17.65 -38.18
C GLY A 190 -32.35 16.35 -38.57
N VAL A 191 -33.51 16.09 -37.97
CA VAL A 191 -34.34 14.90 -38.29
C VAL A 191 -35.16 15.10 -39.56
N ALA A 192 -35.64 16.31 -39.83
CA ALA A 192 -36.36 16.63 -41.07
C ALA A 192 -35.42 16.65 -42.29
N MET A 193 -34.18 17.08 -42.15
CA MET A 193 -33.19 16.97 -43.24
C MET A 193 -32.84 15.50 -43.56
N LEU A 194 -32.69 14.63 -42.57
CA LEU A 194 -32.48 13.21 -42.79
C LEU A 194 -33.72 12.54 -43.45
N GLY A 195 -34.92 12.97 -43.07
CA GLY A 195 -36.16 12.51 -43.72
C GLY A 195 -36.23 12.95 -45.19
N ARG A 196 -35.95 14.23 -45.50
CA ARG A 196 -35.95 14.76 -46.88
C ARG A 196 -34.84 14.13 -47.74
N ALA A 197 -33.66 13.87 -47.16
CA ALA A 197 -32.58 13.19 -47.87
C ALA A 197 -32.93 11.71 -48.19
N LYS A 198 -33.62 11.04 -47.30
CA LYS A 198 -34.12 9.65 -47.55
C LYS A 198 -35.17 9.63 -48.65
N THR A 199 -36.13 10.53 -48.65
CA THR A 199 -37.20 10.64 -49.65
C THR A 199 -36.64 11.03 -51.04
N ALA A 200 -35.66 11.94 -51.08
CA ALA A 200 -34.97 12.30 -52.30
C ALA A 200 -34.14 11.15 -52.89
N LEU A 201 -33.54 10.33 -52.05
CA LEU A 201 -32.79 9.15 -52.46
C LEU A 201 -33.68 8.04 -52.98
N GLU A 202 -34.90 7.86 -52.43
CA GLU A 202 -35.87 6.89 -52.93
C GLU A 202 -36.51 7.34 -54.24
N LEU A 203 -36.83 8.62 -54.40
CA LEU A 203 -37.30 9.16 -55.67
C LEU A 203 -36.26 9.06 -56.79
N ALA A 204 -34.96 9.19 -56.48
CA ALA A 204 -33.86 9.06 -57.44
C ALA A 204 -33.61 7.58 -57.83
N LYS A 205 -34.12 6.62 -57.11
CA LYS A 205 -34.02 5.17 -57.41
C LYS A 205 -35.19 4.65 -58.22
N GLY A 206 -36.30 5.40 -58.35
CA GLY A 206 -37.52 5.03 -59.06
C GLY A 206 -37.50 5.28 -60.56
N ASP A 207 -36.55 6.06 -61.11
CA ASP A 207 -36.44 6.37 -62.54
C ASP A 207 -35.20 5.68 -63.17
N ARG A 208 -35.32 4.43 -63.38
CA ARG A 208 -34.48 3.73 -64.41
C ARG A 208 -35.40 2.79 -65.20
N PRO A 209 -35.44 2.97 -66.53
CA PRO A 209 -36.21 2.12 -67.43
C PRO A 209 -35.69 0.70 -67.49
#